data_01042eb89fa81ddc4ac87e13d5fd53fd
#
_entry.id   01042eb89fa81ddc4ac87e13d5fd53fd
#
_cell.length_a   1.000
_cell.length_b   1.000
_cell.length_c   1.000
_cell.angle_alpha   90.00
_cell.angle_beta   90.00
_cell.angle_gamma   90.00
#
_symmetry.space_group_name_H-M   'P 1'
#
loop_
_entity.id
_entity.type
_entity.pdbx_description
1 polymer ?
#
loop_
_entity_poly.entity_id
_entity_poly.type
_entity_poly.pdbx_seq_one_letter_code
_entity_poly.pdbx_strand_id
1 'polypeptide(L)' 'MFSLKNFIKKGLLDAVGKMADYQIILNAAGWHEKGVLDEPDLAEIQSRIDANSADAELTEEESEAPQT' A
#
# COMPACT_ATOMS: atom_id res chain seq x y z
N MET A 1 -15.08 20.05 -1.65
CA MET A 1 -14.67 19.85 -3.01
C MET A 1 -13.97 18.54 -3.17
N PHE A 2 -14.24 17.85 -4.24
CA PHE A 2 -13.64 16.53 -4.48
C PHE A 2 -12.15 16.66 -4.78
N SER A 3 -11.35 15.82 -4.17
CA SER A 3 -9.93 15.80 -4.41
C SER A 3 -9.55 14.42 -4.92
N LEU A 4 -9.09 14.35 -6.16
CA LEU A 4 -8.68 13.10 -6.75
C LEU A 4 -7.53 12.49 -5.96
N LYS A 5 -6.60 13.34 -5.55
CA LYS A 5 -5.46 12.87 -4.78
C LYS A 5 -5.91 12.19 -3.50
N ASN A 6 -6.79 12.83 -2.75
CA ASN A 6 -7.26 12.24 -1.51
C ASN A 6 -8.06 10.98 -1.75
N PHE A 7 -8.86 10.98 -2.79
CA PHE A 7 -9.66 9.81 -3.12
C PHE A 7 -8.77 8.62 -3.46
N ILE A 8 -7.78 8.82 -4.30
CA ILE A 8 -6.88 7.77 -4.71
C ILE A 8 -6.04 7.28 -3.53
N LYS A 9 -5.50 8.22 -2.76
CA LYS A 9 -4.67 7.89 -1.63
C LYS A 9 -5.46 7.06 -0.62
N LYS A 10 -6.66 7.50 -0.30
CA LYS A 10 -7.47 6.77 0.65
C LYS A 10 -7.80 5.39 0.14
N GLY A 11 -8.10 5.28 -1.15
CA GLY A 11 -8.40 3.99 -1.74
C GLY A 11 -7.23 3.03 -1.64
N LEU A 12 -6.03 3.53 -1.89
CA LEU A 12 -4.85 2.69 -1.80
C LEU A 12 -4.55 2.30 -0.36
N LEU A 13 -4.73 3.23 0.57
CA LEU A 13 -4.51 2.90 1.97
C LEU A 13 -5.52 1.85 2.44
N ASP A 14 -6.76 1.97 1.99
CA ASP A 14 -7.78 1.00 2.35
C ASP A 14 -7.50 -0.36 1.72
N ALA A 15 -6.81 -0.38 0.61
CA ALA A 15 -6.51 -1.63 -0.08
C ALA A 15 -5.38 -2.41 0.59
N VAL A 16 -4.64 -1.76 1.47
CA VAL A 16 -3.55 -2.45 2.17
C VAL A 16 -4.16 -3.57 2.99
N GLY A 17 -3.65 -4.76 2.78
CA GLY A 17 -4.20 -5.93 3.44
C GLY A 17 -5.27 -6.63 2.65
N LYS A 18 -5.80 -5.98 1.58
CA LYS A 18 -6.82 -6.59 0.76
C LYS A 18 -6.28 -6.90 -0.63
N MET A 19 -5.28 -6.13 -1.07
CA MET A 19 -4.64 -6.37 -2.35
C MET A 19 -3.21 -6.73 -2.07
N ALA A 20 -2.58 -7.36 -3.04
CA ALA A 20 -1.16 -7.68 -2.89
C ALA A 20 -0.37 -6.39 -2.79
N ASP A 21 0.64 -6.37 -1.96
CA ASP A 21 1.44 -5.18 -1.75
C ASP A 21 2.00 -4.63 -3.05
N TYR A 22 2.50 -5.51 -3.92
CA TYR A 22 3.12 -5.03 -5.15
C TYR A 22 2.09 -4.35 -6.05
N GLN A 23 0.83 -4.78 -5.99
CA GLN A 23 -0.20 -4.15 -6.78
C GLN A 23 -0.49 -2.74 -6.28
N ILE A 24 -0.49 -2.56 -4.97
CA ILE A 24 -0.71 -1.26 -4.39
C ILE A 24 0.45 -0.33 -4.78
N ILE A 25 1.66 -0.85 -4.71
CA ILE A 25 2.84 -0.07 -5.04
C ILE A 25 2.82 0.32 -6.52
N LEU A 26 2.46 -0.61 -7.40
CA LEU A 26 2.39 -0.31 -8.81
C LEU A 26 1.34 0.75 -9.11
N ASN A 27 0.19 0.64 -8.46
CA ASN A 27 -0.85 1.63 -8.66
C ASN A 27 -0.42 2.99 -8.14
N ALA A 28 0.22 3.01 -6.98
CA ALA A 28 0.68 4.27 -6.41
C ALA A 28 1.73 4.92 -7.31
N ALA A 29 2.64 4.10 -7.84
CA ALA A 29 3.67 4.62 -8.73
C ALA A 29 3.05 5.20 -10.00
N GLY A 30 2.03 4.54 -10.52
CA GLY A 30 1.34 5.02 -11.70
C GLY A 30 0.67 6.37 -11.46
N TRP A 31 0.04 6.53 -10.32
CA TRP A 31 -0.61 7.80 -9.99
C TRP A 31 0.43 8.88 -9.71
N HIS A 32 1.56 8.49 -9.15
CA HIS A 32 2.65 9.43 -8.91
C HIS A 32 3.19 9.94 -10.26
N GLU A 33 3.32 9.02 -11.20
CA GLU A 33 3.81 9.38 -12.50
C GLU A 33 2.85 10.35 -13.20
N LYS A 34 1.57 10.21 -12.96
CA LYS A 34 0.58 11.09 -13.52
C LYS A 34 0.45 12.42 -12.79
N GLY A 35 1.20 12.56 -11.71
CA GLY A 35 1.18 13.80 -10.93
C GLY A 35 0.06 13.90 -9.93
N VAL A 36 -0.66 12.83 -9.69
CA VAL A 36 -1.75 12.84 -8.73
C VAL A 36 -1.23 12.66 -7.30
N LEU A 37 -0.25 11.79 -7.12
CA LEU A 37 0.32 11.56 -5.80
C LEU A 37 1.72 12.15 -5.72
N ASP A 38 2.05 12.72 -4.56
CA ASP A 38 3.36 13.29 -4.32
C ASP A 38 4.18 12.31 -3.49
N GLU A 39 5.45 12.61 -3.31
CA GLU A 39 6.31 11.74 -2.54
C GLU A 39 5.84 11.50 -1.11
N PRO A 40 5.36 12.51 -0.39
CA PRO A 40 4.84 12.26 0.94
C PRO A 40 3.70 11.27 0.93
N ASP A 41 2.88 11.28 -0.13
CA ASP A 41 1.76 10.37 -0.23
C ASP A 41 2.27 8.95 -0.44
N LEU A 42 3.29 8.80 -1.27
CA LEU A 42 3.88 7.49 -1.49
C LEU A 42 4.51 6.97 -0.20
N ALA A 43 5.15 7.86 0.54
CA ALA A 43 5.78 7.46 1.80
C ALA A 43 4.73 6.97 2.79
N GLU A 44 3.59 7.62 2.82
CA GLU A 44 2.53 7.23 3.72
C GLU A 44 1.97 5.86 3.34
N ILE A 45 1.76 5.63 2.05
CA ILE A 45 1.26 4.36 1.57
C ILE A 45 2.28 3.27 1.88
N GLN A 46 3.55 3.54 1.63
CA GLN A 46 4.60 2.57 1.89
C GLN A 46 4.66 2.25 3.39
N SER A 47 4.52 3.26 4.22
CA SER A 47 4.54 3.07 5.65
C SER A 47 3.39 2.17 6.10
N ARG A 48 2.22 2.35 5.49
CA ARG A 48 1.08 1.53 5.84
C ARG A 48 1.30 0.09 5.40
N ILE A 49 1.90 -0.10 4.23
CA ILE A 49 2.21 -1.43 3.74
C ILE A 49 3.22 -2.10 4.65
N ASP A 50 4.23 -1.35 5.07
CA ASP A 50 5.24 -1.90 5.95
C ASP A 50 4.65 -2.32 7.28
N ALA A 51 3.75 -1.52 7.82
CA ALA A 51 3.12 -1.85 9.08
C ALA A 51 2.27 -3.10 8.94
N ASN A 52 1.57 -3.23 7.81
CA ASN A 52 0.76 -4.39 7.57
C ASN A 52 1.62 -5.62 7.34
N SER A 53 2.74 -5.45 6.66
CA SER A 53 3.64 -6.56 6.40
C SER A 53 4.27 -7.05 7.68
N ALA A 54 4.57 -6.15 8.59
CA ALA A 54 5.16 -6.55 9.86
C ALA A 54 4.20 -7.45 10.62
N ASP A 55 2.91 -7.09 10.61
CA ASP A 55 1.92 -7.93 11.24
C ASP A 55 1.83 -9.26 10.55
N ALA A 56 1.83 -9.24 9.24
CA ALA A 56 1.72 -10.46 8.47
C ALA A 56 2.93 -11.33 8.71
N GLU A 57 4.08 -10.70 8.87
CA GLU A 57 5.27 -11.43 9.11
C GLU A 57 5.23 -12.18 10.41
N LEU A 58 4.73 -11.55 11.42
CA LEU A 58 4.61 -12.24 12.67
C LEU A 58 3.72 -13.45 12.54
N THR A 59 2.67 -13.31 11.78
CA THR A 59 1.78 -14.42 11.57
C THR A 59 2.40 -15.47 10.72
N GLU A 60 3.10 -15.05 9.70
CA GLU A 60 3.69 -15.93 8.81
C GLU A 60 4.73 -16.77 9.40
N GLU A 61 5.42 -16.26 10.31
CA GLU A 61 6.39 -17.02 10.94
C GLU A 61 5.84 -18.24 11.43
N GLU A 62 4.65 -18.21 11.83
CA GLU A 62 4.05 -19.35 12.26
C GLU A 62 3.74 -20.20 11.17
N SER A 63 3.18 -19.67 10.19
CA SER A 63 2.74 -20.49 9.13
C SER A 63 3.83 -20.86 8.29
N GLU A 64 4.66 -20.23 8.20
CA GLU A 64 5.55 -20.37 7.35
C GLU A 64 5.95 -21.15 6.76
N ALA A 65 6.11 -21.11 6.96
CA ALA A 65 6.48 -21.79 6.43
C ALA A 65 6.08 -22.14 5.25
N PRO A 66 5.56 -22.40 5.03
CA PRO A 66 5.14 -22.90 3.96
C PRO A 66 5.15 -22.14 2.88
N GLN A 67 5.03 -21.56 2.97
CA GLN A 67 4.84 -20.94 2.08
C GLN A 67 5.52 -21.05 1.20
N THR A 68 6.02 -21.38 1.21
CA THR A 68 6.58 -21.41 0.30
C THR A 68 6.59 -21.72 -0.20
#